data_ce07e10c682ff3be16e2fae310db5d73
#
_entry.id   ce07e10c682ff3be16e2fae310db5d73
#
_cell.length_a   1.000
_cell.length_b   1.000
_cell.length_c   1.000
_cell.angle_alpha   90.00
_cell.angle_beta   90.00
_cell.angle_gamma   90.00
#
_symmetry.space_group_name_H-M   'P 1'
#
loop_
_entity.id
_entity.type
_entity.pdbx_description
1 polymer ?
#
loop_
_entity_poly.entity_id
_entity_poly.type
_entity_poly.pdbx_seq_one_letter_code
_entity_poly.pdbx_strand_id
1 'polypeptide(L)'
;MDVKKAGMSRLLLAAPDLRRSTWMMQSPAFLKMCEEYERACLRRDLLRCSADKDDEALLKFEAECKSLEAAAIAYIRKQRQFSGLA
;
A
#
# COMPACT_ATOMS: atom_id res chain seq x y z
N MET A 1 -2.37 -17.42 0.82
CA MET A 1 -1.93 -16.19 0.16
C MET A 1 -1.40 -15.22 1.20
N ASP A 2 -0.24 -14.67 0.97
CA ASP A 2 0.37 -13.72 1.92
C ASP A 2 -0.10 -12.30 1.60
N VAL A 3 -0.95 -11.75 2.47
CA VAL A 3 -1.53 -10.41 2.30
C VAL A 3 -0.44 -9.33 2.28
N LYS A 4 0.62 -9.51 3.06
CA LYS A 4 1.73 -8.56 3.10
C LYS A 4 2.48 -8.52 1.78
N LYS A 5 2.74 -9.68 1.17
CA LYS A 5 3.39 -9.75 -0.14
C LYS A 5 2.52 -9.17 -1.25
N ALA A 6 1.21 -9.41 -1.19
CA ALA A 6 0.28 -8.85 -2.18
C ALA A 6 0.27 -7.33 -2.11
N GLY A 7 0.21 -6.77 -0.91
CA GLY A 7 0.27 -5.31 -0.73
C GLY A 7 1.60 -4.72 -1.20
N MET A 8 2.71 -5.41 -0.90
CA MET A 8 4.03 -4.99 -1.36
C MET A 8 4.11 -4.96 -2.89
N SER A 9 3.57 -5.99 -3.56
CA SER A 9 3.54 -6.03 -5.02
C SER A 9 2.75 -4.86 -5.61
N ARG A 10 1.62 -4.52 -5.02
CA ARG A 10 0.83 -3.35 -5.45
C ARG A 10 1.62 -2.06 -5.31
N LEU A 11 2.33 -1.90 -4.18
CA LEU A 11 3.15 -0.70 -3.94
C LEU A 11 4.29 -0.59 -4.93
N LEU A 12 4.93 -1.70 -5.28
CA LEU A 12 6.01 -1.70 -6.25
C LEU A 12 5.53 -1.36 -7.66
N LEU A 13 4.29 -1.71 -8.00
CA LEU A 13 3.68 -1.29 -9.26
C LEU A 13 3.39 0.20 -9.27
N ALA A 14 2.96 0.75 -8.14
CA ALA A 14 2.66 2.18 -8.02
C ALA A 14 3.93 3.03 -7.95
N ALA A 15 4.99 2.51 -7.36
CA ALA A 15 6.26 3.22 -7.18
C ALA A 15 7.44 2.29 -7.47
N PRO A 16 7.77 2.07 -8.76
CA PRO A 16 8.82 1.12 -9.15
C PRO A 16 10.20 1.45 -8.58
N ASP A 17 10.47 2.71 -8.25
CA ASP A 17 11.74 3.12 -7.63
C ASP A 17 11.99 2.45 -6.28
N LEU A 18 10.95 1.98 -5.60
CA LEU A 18 11.08 1.32 -4.30
C LEU A 18 11.78 -0.04 -4.39
N ARG A 19 11.88 -0.61 -5.57
CA ARG A 19 12.58 -1.89 -5.76
C ARG A 19 14.04 -1.84 -5.33
N ARG A 20 14.64 -0.66 -5.36
CA ARG A 20 16.03 -0.46 -4.90
C ARG A 20 16.14 -0.48 -3.38
N SER A 21 15.03 -0.43 -2.68
CA SER A 21 14.99 -0.37 -1.22
C SER A 21 14.39 -1.63 -0.59
N THR A 22 14.49 -2.77 -1.28
CA THR A 22 13.88 -4.03 -0.84
C THR A 22 14.33 -4.47 0.56
N TRP A 23 15.58 -4.15 0.94
CA TRP A 23 16.08 -4.49 2.26
C TRP A 23 15.34 -3.76 3.39
N MET A 24 14.81 -2.57 3.12
CA MET A 24 14.01 -1.81 4.08
C MET A 24 12.59 -2.35 4.20
N MET A 25 12.14 -3.08 3.19
CA MET A 25 10.76 -3.59 3.11
C MET A 25 10.52 -4.80 4.01
N GLN A 26 11.54 -5.26 4.74
CA GLN A 26 11.41 -6.34 5.71
C GLN A 26 11.03 -5.84 7.09
N SER A 27 10.96 -4.52 7.28
CA SER A 27 10.55 -3.92 8.54
C SER A 27 9.13 -4.35 8.93
N PRO A 28 8.91 -4.79 10.20
CA PRO A 28 7.56 -5.16 10.63
C PRO A 28 6.54 -4.02 10.48
N ALA A 29 6.97 -2.79 10.71
CA ALA A 29 6.10 -1.61 10.54
C ALA A 29 5.66 -1.45 9.09
N PHE A 30 6.59 -1.60 8.16
CA PHE A 30 6.27 -1.49 6.74
C PHE A 30 5.38 -2.65 6.27
N LEU A 31 5.66 -3.87 6.72
CA LEU A 31 4.86 -5.04 6.38
C LEU A 31 3.42 -4.90 6.86
N LYS A 32 3.23 -4.29 8.03
CA LYS A 32 1.90 -4.00 8.53
C LYS A 32 1.18 -2.98 7.64
N MET A 33 1.89 -1.96 7.17
CA MET A 33 1.33 -1.00 6.21
C MET A 33 0.90 -1.68 4.92
N CYS A 34 1.69 -2.61 4.42
CA CYS A 34 1.35 -3.38 3.23
C CYS A 34 0.09 -4.21 3.43
N GLU A 35 -0.04 -4.84 4.59
CA GLU A 35 -1.22 -5.63 4.94
C GLU A 35 -2.48 -4.77 4.96
N GLU A 36 -2.42 -3.62 5.61
CA GLU A 36 -3.54 -2.69 5.69
C GLU A 36 -3.93 -2.16 4.31
N TYR A 37 -2.93 -1.85 3.50
CA TYR A 37 -3.14 -1.40 2.12
C TYR A 37 -3.83 -2.47 1.28
N GLU A 38 -3.37 -3.72 1.35
CA GLU A 38 -3.98 -4.81 0.60
C GLU A 38 -5.43 -5.03 1.01
N ARG A 39 -5.71 -5.00 2.30
CA ARG A 39 -7.07 -5.15 2.80
C ARG A 39 -8.00 -4.04 2.30
N ALA A 40 -7.51 -2.81 2.28
CA ALA A 40 -8.29 -1.69 1.74
C ALA A 40 -8.54 -1.85 0.25
N CYS A 41 -7.55 -2.30 -0.52
CA CYS A 41 -7.70 -2.57 -1.94
C CYS A 41 -8.71 -3.68 -2.21
N LEU A 42 -8.70 -4.74 -1.40
CA LEU A 42 -9.65 -5.84 -1.54
C LEU A 42 -11.08 -5.37 -1.26
N ARG A 43 -11.30 -4.54 -0.25
CA ARG A 43 -12.62 -3.96 0.04
C ARG A 43 -13.11 -3.11 -1.11
N ARG A 44 -12.23 -2.28 -1.66
CA ARG A 44 -12.55 -1.45 -2.83
C ARG A 44 -12.96 -2.32 -4.01
N ASP A 45 -12.19 -3.37 -4.28
CA ASP A 45 -12.45 -4.27 -5.41
C ASP A 45 -13.77 -5.02 -5.24
N LEU A 46 -14.10 -5.44 -4.01
CA LEU A 46 -15.39 -6.07 -3.72
C LEU A 46 -16.56 -5.13 -4.00
N LEU A 47 -16.42 -3.85 -3.65
CA LEU A 47 -17.47 -2.87 -3.94
C LEU A 47 -17.61 -2.63 -5.43
N ARG A 48 -16.52 -2.61 -6.18
CA ARG A 48 -16.55 -2.44 -7.63
C ARG A 48 -17.28 -3.59 -8.32
N CYS A 49 -17.17 -4.79 -7.76
CA CYS A 49 -17.82 -6.00 -8.29
C CYS A 49 -19.22 -6.21 -7.76
N SER A 50 -19.68 -5.40 -6.81
CA SER A 50 -21.00 -5.54 -6.21
C SER A 50 -22.10 -5.02 -7.13
N ALA A 51 -23.22 -5.75 -7.19
CA ALA A 51 -24.37 -5.32 -7.95
C ALA A 51 -25.05 -4.09 -7.32
N ASP A 52 -24.95 -3.97 -6.00
CA ASP A 52 -25.47 -2.82 -5.26
C ASP A 52 -24.34 -1.80 -5.08
N LYS A 53 -24.08 -1.03 -6.13
CA LYS A 53 -23.04 -0.03 -6.10
C LYS A 53 -23.41 1.14 -5.20
N ASP A 54 -22.68 1.28 -4.12
CA ASP A 54 -22.69 2.48 -3.31
C ASP A 54 -21.50 3.35 -3.72
N ASP A 55 -21.74 4.31 -4.59
CA ASP A 55 -20.71 5.18 -5.15
C ASP A 55 -19.99 5.98 -4.05
N GLU A 56 -20.74 6.38 -3.02
CA GLU A 56 -20.19 7.13 -1.91
C GLU A 56 -19.21 6.28 -1.10
N ALA A 57 -19.57 5.03 -0.80
CA ALA A 57 -18.68 4.09 -0.12
C ALA A 57 -17.47 3.77 -0.97
N LEU A 58 -17.64 3.60 -2.28
CA LEU A 58 -16.53 3.33 -3.19
C LEU A 58 -15.51 4.46 -3.20
N LEU A 59 -15.98 5.71 -3.27
CA LEU A 59 -15.10 6.89 -3.20
C LEU A 59 -14.31 6.93 -1.90
N LYS A 60 -14.96 6.57 -0.81
CA LYS A 60 -14.34 6.51 0.52
C LYS A 60 -13.22 5.49 0.56
N PHE A 61 -13.46 4.29 0.03
CA PHE A 61 -12.45 3.23 0.00
C PHE A 61 -11.31 3.54 -0.97
N GLU A 62 -11.60 4.19 -2.08
CA GLU A 62 -10.56 4.64 -3.01
C GLU A 62 -9.65 5.68 -2.37
N ALA A 63 -10.22 6.62 -1.64
CA ALA A 63 -9.45 7.62 -0.89
C ALA A 63 -8.57 6.97 0.18
N GLU A 64 -9.11 5.98 0.89
CA GLU A 64 -8.36 5.22 1.89
C GLU A 64 -7.18 4.47 1.27
N CYS A 65 -7.40 3.80 0.13
CA CYS A 65 -6.33 3.10 -0.59
C CYS A 65 -5.21 4.06 -0.98
N LYS A 66 -5.55 5.23 -1.52
CA LYS A 66 -4.56 6.23 -1.92
C LYS A 66 -3.80 6.78 -0.72
N SER A 67 -4.49 7.00 0.40
CA SER A 67 -3.87 7.48 1.62
C SER A 67 -2.88 6.47 2.19
N LEU A 68 -3.25 5.19 2.25
CA LEU A 68 -2.39 4.12 2.72
C LEU A 68 -1.19 3.91 1.79
N GLU A 69 -1.42 3.97 0.48
CA GLU A 69 -0.36 3.89 -0.52
C GLU A 69 0.66 5.01 -0.31
N ALA A 70 0.19 6.25 -0.21
CA ALA A 70 1.06 7.40 -0.02
C ALA A 70 1.84 7.30 1.29
N ALA A 71 1.21 6.85 2.36
CA ALA A 71 1.86 6.70 3.67
C ALA A 71 2.97 5.65 3.62
N ALA A 72 2.72 4.50 2.99
CA ALA A 72 3.72 3.44 2.87
C ALA A 72 4.90 3.86 2.01
N ILE A 73 4.63 4.52 0.88
CA ILE A 73 5.68 5.02 -0.01
C ILE A 73 6.52 6.08 0.70
N ALA A 74 5.88 7.02 1.39
CA ALA A 74 6.57 8.05 2.15
C ALA A 74 7.45 7.47 3.25
N TYR A 75 6.98 6.41 3.92
CA TYR A 75 7.75 5.72 4.94
C TYR A 75 9.07 5.20 4.38
N ILE A 76 9.02 4.49 3.26
CA ILE A 76 10.24 3.93 2.65
C ILE A 76 11.17 5.04 2.16
N ARG A 77 10.64 6.08 1.52
CA ARG A 77 11.46 7.20 1.04
C ARG A 77 12.15 7.93 2.18
N LYS A 78 11.46 8.09 3.31
CA LYS A 78 12.03 8.71 4.50
C LYS A 78 13.17 7.86 5.07
N GLN A 79 12.99 6.55 5.16
CA GLN A 79 14.03 5.64 5.62
C GLN A 79 15.25 5.66 4.70
N ARG A 80 15.01 5.73 3.40
CA ARG A 80 16.08 5.84 2.40
C ARG A 80 16.91 7.11 2.60
N GLN A 81 16.27 8.24 2.90
CA GLN A 81 16.96 9.49 3.16
C GLN A 81 17.86 9.40 4.38
N PHE A 82 17.39 8.80 5.46
CA PHE A 82 18.22 8.60 6.64
C PHE A 82 19.42 7.69 6.37
N SER A 83 19.22 6.64 5.60
CA SER A 83 20.31 5.74 5.22
C SER A 83 21.35 6.45 4.34
N GLY A 84 20.89 7.37 3.49
CA GLY A 84 21.77 8.12 2.60
C GLY A 84 22.63 9.16 3.31
N LEU A 85 22.26 9.53 4.54
CA LEU A 85 23.00 10.49 5.35
C LEU A 85 24.08 9.85 6.21
N ALA A 86 24.12 8.54 6.27
CA ALA A 86 25.13 7.81 7.03
C ALA A 86 26.49 7.71 6.27
#